data_71123c4a13c5739eb975dc46e1069aa6
#
_entry.id   71123c4a13c5739eb975dc46e1069aa6
#
_cell.length_a   1.000
_cell.length_b   1.000
_cell.length_c   1.000
_cell.angle_alpha   90.00
_cell.angle_beta   90.00
_cell.angle_gamma   90.00
#
_symmetry.space_group_name_H-M   'P 1'
#
loop_
_entity.id
_entity.type
_entity.pdbx_description
1 polymer ?
#
loop_
_entity_poly.entity_id
_entity_poly.type
_entity_poly.pdbx_seq_one_letter_code
_entity_poly.pdbx_strand_id
1 'polypeptide(L)'
;MHTWHPISAEELDALLTRQLSGCSTEHQRVFEQCKVVPYLARIDRLGRVETVFVVANVGNIALYYEDVEEGFNISELRPDGAISSRACEQWELRDALWHLASV
;
A
#
# COMPACT_ATOMS: atom_id res chain seq x y z
N MET A 1 5.19 -20.59 19.89
CA MET A 1 4.44 -20.61 18.62
C MET A 1 4.23 -19.19 18.13
N HIS A 2 4.57 -18.92 16.91
CA HIS A 2 4.36 -17.61 16.31
C HIS A 2 2.93 -17.49 15.81
N THR A 3 2.21 -16.46 16.23
CA THR A 3 0.86 -16.20 15.77
C THR A 3 0.85 -14.93 14.94
N TRP A 4 0.46 -15.06 13.68
CA TRP A 4 0.32 -13.91 12.81
C TRP A 4 -0.92 -13.10 13.20
N HIS A 5 -0.81 -11.78 13.11
CA HIS A 5 -1.94 -10.87 13.28
C HIS A 5 -1.86 -9.75 12.25
N PRO A 6 -2.99 -9.17 11.86
CA PRO A 6 -2.98 -8.05 10.94
C PRO A 6 -2.20 -6.87 11.49
N ILE A 7 -1.53 -6.13 10.60
CA ILE A 7 -0.81 -4.93 11.00
C ILE A 7 -1.80 -3.88 11.53
N SER A 8 -1.44 -3.23 12.62
CA SER A 8 -2.24 -2.12 13.15
C SER A 8 -1.91 -0.83 12.41
N ALA A 9 -2.79 0.18 12.53
CA ALA A 9 -2.53 1.50 11.95
C ALA A 9 -1.25 2.11 12.51
N GLU A 10 -0.97 1.89 13.78
CA GLU A 10 0.24 2.41 14.44
C GLU A 10 1.50 1.72 13.92
N GLU A 11 1.45 0.41 13.75
CA GLU A 11 2.57 -0.35 13.19
C GLU A 11 2.82 0.05 11.74
N LEU A 12 1.75 0.27 10.98
CA LEU A 12 1.85 0.73 9.60
C LEU A 12 2.49 2.11 9.53
N ASP A 13 2.09 3.02 10.40
CA ASP A 13 2.67 4.36 10.44
C ASP A 13 4.18 4.31 10.73
N ALA A 14 4.59 3.47 11.67
CA ALA A 14 6.00 3.28 11.99
C ALA A 14 6.77 2.70 10.80
N LEU A 15 6.16 1.74 10.09
CA LEU A 15 6.75 1.15 8.89
C LEU A 15 6.93 2.19 7.80
N LEU A 16 5.90 3.01 7.54
CA LEU A 16 5.95 4.07 6.55
C LEU A 16 7.06 5.08 6.88
N THR A 17 7.13 5.51 8.13
CA THR A 17 8.15 6.47 8.57
C THR A 17 9.55 5.91 8.34
N ARG A 18 9.76 4.65 8.70
CA ARG A 18 11.05 4.00 8.55
C ARG A 18 11.46 3.87 7.07
N GLN A 19 10.53 3.42 6.23
CA GLN A 19 10.84 3.22 4.82
C GLN A 19 10.95 4.54 4.07
N LEU A 20 10.17 5.57 4.43
CA LEU A 20 10.29 6.89 3.84
C LEU A 20 11.67 7.50 4.08
N SER A 21 12.26 7.26 5.24
CA SER A 21 13.60 7.78 5.54
C SER A 21 14.65 7.22 4.59
N GLY A 22 14.41 6.07 3.99
CA GLY A 22 15.29 5.46 2.99
C GLY A 22 14.99 5.86 1.56
N CYS A 23 13.94 6.65 1.33
CA CYS A 23 13.58 7.10 0.00
C CYS A 23 14.33 8.37 -0.41
N SER A 24 14.43 8.62 -1.73
CA SER A 24 14.96 9.88 -2.24
C SER A 24 14.05 11.04 -1.82
N THR A 25 14.60 12.25 -1.81
CA THR A 25 13.82 13.45 -1.53
C THR A 25 12.64 13.59 -2.50
N GLU A 26 12.85 13.22 -3.76
CA GLU A 26 11.80 13.28 -4.77
C GLU A 26 10.67 12.30 -4.44
N HIS A 27 10.99 11.07 -4.06
CA HIS A 27 9.97 10.09 -3.69
C HIS A 27 9.25 10.47 -2.40
N GLN A 28 9.96 11.05 -1.44
CA GLN A 28 9.32 11.58 -0.24
C GLN A 28 8.31 12.67 -0.58
N ARG A 29 8.65 13.52 -1.55
CA ARG A 29 7.74 14.58 -2.01
C ARG A 29 6.51 14.00 -2.71
N VAL A 30 6.71 12.99 -3.56
CA VAL A 30 5.59 12.30 -4.22
C VAL A 30 4.63 11.73 -3.18
N PHE A 31 5.17 11.03 -2.18
CA PHE A 31 4.32 10.45 -1.13
C PHE A 31 3.57 11.54 -0.36
N GLU A 32 4.25 12.62 0.00
CA GLU A 32 3.64 13.73 0.74
C GLU A 32 2.46 14.35 -0.02
N GLN A 33 2.56 14.39 -1.35
CA GLN A 33 1.50 14.96 -2.21
C GLN A 33 0.31 14.04 -2.37
N CYS A 34 0.49 12.72 -2.29
CA CYS A 34 -0.58 11.76 -2.58
C CYS A 34 -1.01 10.92 -1.38
N LYS A 35 -0.34 11.05 -0.24
CA LYS A 35 -0.68 10.26 0.94
C LYS A 35 -2.10 10.55 1.42
N VAL A 36 -2.71 9.52 1.99
CA VAL A 36 -4.03 9.64 2.61
C VAL A 36 -3.95 9.10 4.04
N VAL A 37 -4.93 9.44 4.86
CA VAL A 37 -5.09 8.75 6.13
C VAL A 37 -5.37 7.29 5.78
N PRO A 38 -4.57 6.33 6.28
CA PRO A 38 -4.75 4.94 5.89
C PRO A 38 -6.17 4.44 6.10
N TYR A 39 -6.72 3.78 5.10
CA TYR A 39 -8.04 3.20 5.17
C TYR A 39 -8.04 1.80 4.59
N LEU A 40 -8.98 0.98 5.05
CA LEU A 40 -9.09 -0.41 4.59
C LEU A 40 -9.86 -0.47 3.27
N ALA A 41 -9.30 -1.18 2.31
CA ALA A 41 -9.95 -1.48 1.04
C ALA A 41 -10.04 -3.00 0.87
N ARG A 42 -11.10 -3.45 0.21
CA ARG A 42 -11.32 -4.86 -0.05
C ARG A 42 -10.45 -5.33 -1.21
N ILE A 43 -9.93 -6.53 -1.10
CA ILE A 43 -9.25 -7.22 -2.18
C ILE A 43 -9.78 -8.65 -2.25
N ASP A 44 -10.21 -9.07 -3.45
CA ASP A 44 -10.75 -10.42 -3.67
C ASP A 44 -9.64 -11.30 -4.24
N ARG A 45 -9.31 -12.38 -3.55
CA ARG A 45 -8.26 -13.31 -3.98
C ARG A 45 -8.70 -14.75 -3.84
N LEU A 46 -8.65 -15.49 -4.93
CA LEU A 46 -8.86 -16.94 -4.92
C LEU A 46 -10.07 -17.36 -4.10
N GLY A 47 -11.18 -16.62 -4.25
CA GLY A 47 -12.41 -16.89 -3.53
C GLY A 47 -12.43 -16.41 -2.09
N ARG A 48 -11.40 -15.69 -1.65
CA ARG A 48 -11.32 -15.12 -0.32
C ARG A 48 -11.41 -13.60 -0.42
N VAL A 49 -12.08 -13.00 0.55
CA VAL A 49 -12.15 -11.55 0.68
C VAL A 49 -11.23 -11.13 1.80
N GLU A 50 -10.28 -10.27 1.48
CA GLU A 50 -9.33 -9.73 2.46
C GLU A 50 -9.41 -8.22 2.44
N THR A 51 -8.80 -7.56 3.42
CA THR A 51 -8.67 -6.10 3.45
C THR A 51 -7.20 -5.73 3.54
N VAL A 52 -6.88 -4.60 2.91
CA VAL A 52 -5.52 -4.05 2.92
C VAL A 52 -5.59 -2.56 3.22
N PHE A 53 -4.51 -1.99 3.78
CA PHE A 53 -4.45 -0.56 4.04
C PHE A 53 -3.98 0.19 2.80
N VAL A 54 -4.81 1.09 2.30
CA VAL A 54 -4.42 2.06 1.27
C VAL A 54 -3.75 3.24 1.99
N VAL A 55 -2.58 3.64 1.52
CA VAL A 55 -1.79 4.70 2.15
C VAL A 55 -1.59 5.92 1.26
N ALA A 56 -1.86 5.80 -0.04
CA ALA A 56 -1.76 6.92 -0.98
C ALA A 56 -2.62 6.66 -2.20
N ASN A 57 -3.09 7.73 -2.84
CA ASN A 57 -3.88 7.64 -4.05
C ASN A 57 -3.40 8.67 -5.08
N VAL A 58 -3.36 8.26 -6.35
CA VAL A 58 -3.19 9.16 -7.49
C VAL A 58 -4.36 8.85 -8.43
N GLY A 59 -5.36 9.71 -8.44
CA GLY A 59 -6.61 9.42 -9.18
C GLY A 59 -7.25 8.15 -8.63
N ASN A 60 -7.50 7.18 -9.51
CA ASN A 60 -8.04 5.88 -9.10
C ASN A 60 -6.96 4.82 -8.84
N ILE A 61 -5.70 5.23 -8.82
CA ILE A 61 -4.59 4.32 -8.52
C ILE A 61 -4.30 4.41 -7.03
N ALA A 62 -4.26 3.25 -6.36
CA ALA A 62 -3.99 3.16 -4.93
C ALA A 62 -2.63 2.52 -4.68
N LEU A 63 -1.90 3.07 -3.72
CA LEU A 63 -0.73 2.45 -3.12
C LEU A 63 -1.18 1.81 -1.81
N TYR A 64 -0.97 0.52 -1.65
CA TYR A 64 -1.46 -0.19 -0.49
C TYR A 64 -0.43 -1.17 0.06
N TYR A 65 -0.60 -1.53 1.33
CA TYR A 65 0.28 -2.46 2.03
C TYR A 65 -0.38 -3.83 2.18
N GLU A 66 0.34 -4.87 1.77
CA GLU A 66 -0.04 -6.27 1.91
C GLU A 66 0.65 -6.83 3.15
N ASP A 67 -0.04 -6.93 4.27
CA ASP A 67 0.60 -7.34 5.51
C ASP A 67 0.90 -8.84 5.58
N VAL A 68 0.14 -9.67 4.86
CA VAL A 68 0.44 -11.11 4.77
C VAL A 68 1.75 -11.34 4.03
N GLU A 69 1.93 -10.63 2.92
CA GLU A 69 3.12 -10.75 2.08
C GLU A 69 4.23 -9.76 2.47
N GLU A 70 3.93 -8.87 3.41
CA GLU A 70 4.86 -7.87 3.92
C GLU A 70 5.47 -6.99 2.83
N GLY A 71 4.63 -6.47 1.93
CA GLY A 71 5.10 -5.62 0.84
C GLY A 71 4.05 -4.63 0.38
N PHE A 72 4.53 -3.61 -0.34
CA PHE A 72 3.67 -2.60 -0.95
C PHE A 72 3.34 -2.96 -2.39
N ASN A 73 2.18 -2.51 -2.84
CA ASN A 73 1.71 -2.72 -4.21
C ASN A 73 0.93 -1.50 -4.67
N ILE A 74 0.77 -1.38 -5.98
CA ILE A 74 -0.15 -0.39 -6.55
C ILE A 74 -1.18 -1.10 -7.42
N SER A 75 -2.38 -0.54 -7.50
CA SER A 75 -3.46 -1.09 -8.28
C SER A 75 -4.50 -0.02 -8.59
N GLU A 76 -5.22 -0.21 -9.69
CA GLU A 76 -6.43 0.57 -9.91
C GLU A 76 -7.48 0.16 -8.87
N LEU A 77 -8.30 1.13 -8.48
CA LEU A 77 -9.49 0.88 -7.67
C LEU A 77 -10.68 0.67 -8.60
N ARG A 78 -11.50 -0.33 -8.29
CA ARG A 78 -12.76 -0.53 -8.99
C ARG A 78 -13.76 0.55 -8.56
N PRO A 79 -14.88 0.74 -9.31
CA PRO A 79 -15.89 1.73 -8.92
C PRO A 79 -16.44 1.54 -7.50
N ASP A 80 -16.42 0.32 -6.97
CA ASP A 80 -16.86 0.03 -5.60
C ASP A 80 -15.75 0.26 -4.55
N GLY A 81 -14.58 0.74 -4.98
CA GLY A 81 -13.45 1.01 -4.09
C GLY A 81 -12.57 -0.19 -3.80
N ALA A 82 -12.86 -1.34 -4.37
CA ALA A 82 -12.05 -2.54 -4.15
C ALA A 82 -10.76 -2.50 -5.00
N ILE A 83 -9.73 -3.17 -4.49
CA ILE A 83 -8.46 -3.33 -5.21
C ILE A 83 -8.68 -4.24 -6.41
N SER A 84 -8.23 -3.80 -7.57
CA SER A 84 -8.43 -4.51 -8.82
C SER A 84 -7.37 -5.60 -9.06
N SER A 85 -6.12 -5.35 -8.66
CA SER A 85 -5.02 -6.26 -8.93
C SER A 85 -5.08 -7.52 -8.09
N ARG A 86 -4.68 -8.65 -8.68
CA ARG A 86 -4.50 -9.93 -7.97
C ARG A 86 -3.04 -10.24 -7.74
N ALA A 87 -2.13 -9.43 -8.30
CA ALA A 87 -0.70 -9.62 -8.14
C ALA A 87 -0.24 -9.13 -6.77
N CYS A 88 0.85 -9.71 -6.30
CA CYS A 88 1.53 -9.24 -5.10
C CYS A 88 3.01 -9.10 -5.44
N GLU A 89 3.49 -7.86 -5.42
CA GLU A 89 4.87 -7.55 -5.83
C GLU A 89 5.85 -7.57 -4.67
N GLN A 90 5.36 -7.47 -3.45
CA GLN A 90 6.20 -7.41 -2.25
C GLN A 90 7.26 -6.32 -2.32
N TRP A 91 6.93 -5.16 -2.88
CA TRP A 91 7.86 -4.05 -3.02
C TRP A 91 8.13 -3.37 -1.68
N GLU A 92 9.33 -2.81 -1.55
CA GLU A 92 9.55 -1.79 -0.53
C GLU A 92 8.86 -0.50 -0.97
N LEU A 93 8.64 0.42 -0.03
CA LEU A 93 7.93 1.66 -0.33
C LEU A 93 8.60 2.45 -1.45
N ARG A 94 9.93 2.50 -1.48
CA ARG A 94 10.66 3.22 -2.54
C ARG A 94 10.37 2.68 -3.94
N ASP A 95 10.23 1.36 -4.06
CA ASP A 95 9.93 0.72 -5.35
C ASP A 95 8.50 1.04 -5.78
N ALA A 96 7.57 0.97 -4.84
CA ALA A 96 6.17 1.29 -5.09
C ALA A 96 6.02 2.76 -5.47
N LEU A 97 6.72 3.66 -4.81
CA LEU A 97 6.69 5.09 -5.13
C LEU A 97 7.29 5.38 -6.51
N TRP A 98 8.34 4.65 -6.89
CA TRP A 98 8.91 4.77 -8.21
C TRP A 98 7.87 4.45 -9.29
N HIS A 99 7.14 3.36 -9.11
CA HIS A 99 6.07 2.96 -10.03
C HIS A 99 4.90 3.95 -9.99
N LEU A 100 4.52 4.41 -8.80
CA LEU A 100 3.43 5.36 -8.64
C LEU A 100 3.73 6.70 -9.33
N ALA A 101 4.96 7.15 -9.25
CA ALA A 101 5.40 8.40 -9.87
C ALA A 101 5.36 8.34 -11.41
N SER A 102 5.31 7.13 -11.97
CA SER A 102 5.26 6.92 -13.42
C SER A 102 3.81 6.88 -13.96
N VAL A 103 2.83 6.96 -13.09
CA VAL A 103 1.42 6.89 -13.49
C VAL A 103 0.95 8.20 -14.09
#